data_234cc325d074f04e0f5e79eeee01fba7
#
_entry.id   234cc325d074f04e0f5e79eeee01fba7
#
_cell.length_a   1.000
_cell.length_b   1.000
_cell.length_c   1.000
_cell.angle_alpha   90.00
_cell.angle_beta   90.00
_cell.angle_gamma   90.00
#
_symmetry.space_group_name_H-M   'P 1'
#
loop_
_entity.id
_entity.type
_entity.pdbx_description
1 polymer ?
#
loop_
_entity_poly.entity_id
_entity_poly.type
_entity_poly.pdbx_seq_one_letter_code
_entity_poly.pdbx_strand_id
1 'polypeptide(L)'
;MSKEALVIGVTGITGNNIAQELQKNGFKVHGISRKPGIEVPGVHHLYADVLDVESIKKAIDGLAITHLFFCTWSRQATEAENCEVNGAMIENTLSALRNTPTLQHACLITGLKHYLGPFEAYAATPMETPFKESQERLPIQNFYYVQEDILFAAAKEQGFSWSVHRPHTMI
;
A
#
# COMPACT_ATOMS: atom_id res chain seq x y z
N MET A 1 5.62 24.00 -1.40
CA MET A 1 4.56 23.23 -2.07
C MET A 1 3.70 22.58 -0.99
N SER A 2 2.37 22.54 -1.15
CA SER A 2 1.52 21.83 -0.20
C SER A 2 1.83 20.34 -0.27
N LYS A 3 1.86 19.67 0.89
CA LYS A 3 2.04 18.21 0.94
C LYS A 3 0.66 17.57 0.81
N GLU A 4 0.42 16.83 -0.28
CA GLU A 4 -0.83 16.10 -0.49
C GLU A 4 -0.56 14.59 -0.45
N ALA A 5 -1.23 13.89 0.46
CA ALA A 5 -1.11 12.46 0.62
C ALA A 5 -2.34 11.73 0.08
N LEU A 6 -2.12 10.64 -0.64
CA LEU A 6 -3.15 9.67 -1.04
C LEU A 6 -3.01 8.41 -0.19
N VAL A 7 -4.06 8.05 0.55
CA VAL A 7 -4.10 6.86 1.39
C VAL A 7 -5.09 5.86 0.79
N ILE A 8 -4.58 4.74 0.30
CA ILE A 8 -5.39 3.62 -0.21
C ILE A 8 -5.75 2.72 0.96
N GLY A 9 -7.06 2.45 1.13
CA GLY A 9 -7.56 1.70 2.28
C GLY A 9 -7.71 2.55 3.55
N VAL A 10 -8.03 3.82 3.38
CA VAL A 10 -8.14 4.82 4.47
C VAL A 10 -9.13 4.46 5.57
N THR A 11 -10.13 3.62 5.28
CA THR A 11 -11.13 3.18 6.27
C THR A 11 -10.69 1.98 7.11
N GLY A 12 -9.55 1.35 6.77
CA GLY A 12 -8.94 0.28 7.56
C GLY A 12 -8.15 0.80 8.76
N ILE A 13 -7.81 -0.08 9.72
CA ILE A 13 -7.06 0.29 10.94
C ILE A 13 -5.79 1.07 10.58
N THR A 14 -4.97 0.55 9.71
CA THR A 14 -3.69 1.18 9.33
C THR A 14 -3.91 2.49 8.59
N GLY A 15 -4.75 2.48 7.54
CA GLY A 15 -5.00 3.67 6.73
C GLY A 15 -5.60 4.82 7.51
N ASN A 16 -6.52 4.53 8.44
CA ASN A 16 -7.13 5.54 9.31
C ASN A 16 -6.08 6.21 10.22
N ASN A 17 -5.26 5.42 10.91
CA ASN A 17 -4.22 5.95 11.80
C ASN A 17 -3.17 6.75 11.03
N ILE A 18 -2.74 6.27 9.85
CA ILE A 18 -1.83 7.01 8.99
C ILE A 18 -2.45 8.33 8.53
N ALA A 19 -3.72 8.33 8.12
CA ALA A 19 -4.40 9.55 7.68
C ALA A 19 -4.47 10.60 8.78
N GLN A 20 -4.79 10.20 10.01
CA GLN A 20 -4.82 11.11 11.17
C GLN A 20 -3.42 11.67 11.47
N GLU A 21 -2.39 10.84 11.43
CA GLU A 21 -1.02 11.27 11.70
C GLU A 21 -0.50 12.22 10.62
N LEU A 22 -0.81 11.96 9.35
CA LEU A 22 -0.48 12.85 8.24
C LEU A 22 -1.11 14.24 8.40
N GLN A 23 -2.38 14.30 8.82
CA GLN A 23 -3.06 15.57 9.08
C GLN A 23 -2.36 16.38 10.19
N LYS A 24 -1.98 15.74 11.31
CA LYS A 24 -1.22 16.39 12.38
C LYS A 24 0.12 16.96 11.89
N ASN A 25 0.70 16.34 10.85
CA ASN A 25 1.95 16.77 10.23
C ASN A 25 1.74 17.72 9.04
N GLY A 26 0.54 18.30 8.89
CA GLY A 26 0.23 19.34 7.93
C GLY A 26 0.00 18.87 6.49
N PHE A 27 -0.27 17.57 6.29
CA PHE A 27 -0.67 17.06 4.99
C PHE A 27 -2.16 17.31 4.73
N LYS A 28 -2.48 17.68 3.49
CA LYS A 28 -3.82 17.51 2.96
C LYS A 28 -3.99 16.04 2.57
N VAL A 29 -4.96 15.35 3.18
CA VAL A 29 -5.13 13.90 3.02
C VAL A 29 -6.33 13.58 2.16
N HIS A 30 -6.09 12.81 1.11
CA HIS A 30 -7.10 12.19 0.26
C HIS A 30 -7.12 10.69 0.58
N GLY A 31 -8.31 10.13 0.78
CA GLY A 31 -8.45 8.73 1.14
C GLY A 31 -9.31 7.96 0.16
N ILE A 32 -8.79 6.89 -0.44
CA ILE A 32 -9.57 6.01 -1.30
C ILE A 32 -10.16 4.84 -0.51
N SER A 33 -11.47 4.64 -0.68
CA SER A 33 -12.21 3.44 -0.30
C SER A 33 -13.14 3.01 -1.44
N ARG A 34 -13.60 1.74 -1.43
CA ARG A 34 -14.43 1.20 -2.51
C ARG A 34 -15.84 1.80 -2.57
N LYS A 35 -16.38 2.21 -1.44
CA LYS A 35 -17.74 2.74 -1.32
C LYS A 35 -17.88 3.67 -0.12
N PRO A 36 -18.89 4.55 -0.10
CA PRO A 36 -19.26 5.33 1.08
C PRO A 36 -19.52 4.45 2.31
N GLY A 37 -19.28 4.98 3.50
CA GLY A 37 -19.52 4.30 4.77
C GLY A 37 -18.78 4.97 5.91
N ILE A 38 -17.63 4.41 6.32
CA ILE A 38 -16.81 4.97 7.38
C ILE A 38 -16.11 6.23 6.86
N GLU A 39 -16.34 7.36 7.53
CA GLU A 39 -15.64 8.61 7.28
C GLU A 39 -14.51 8.79 8.29
N VAL A 40 -13.34 9.18 7.82
CA VAL A 40 -12.21 9.59 8.65
C VAL A 40 -12.21 11.10 8.73
N PRO A 41 -12.32 11.71 9.92
CA PRO A 41 -12.41 13.16 10.07
C PRO A 41 -11.24 13.89 9.38
N GLY A 42 -11.54 14.96 8.65
CA GLY A 42 -10.53 15.79 7.98
C GLY A 42 -9.93 15.20 6.70
N VAL A 43 -10.32 13.99 6.31
CA VAL A 43 -9.90 13.37 5.05
C VAL A 43 -10.87 13.76 3.92
N HIS A 44 -10.32 14.09 2.77
CA HIS A 44 -11.10 14.20 1.53
C HIS A 44 -11.32 12.77 0.98
N HIS A 45 -12.53 12.25 1.20
CA HIS A 45 -12.89 10.90 0.78
C HIS A 45 -13.15 10.81 -0.72
N LEU A 46 -12.49 9.84 -1.36
CA LEU A 46 -12.60 9.49 -2.76
C LEU A 46 -13.07 8.03 -2.86
N TYR A 47 -13.84 7.72 -3.89
CA TYR A 47 -14.39 6.38 -4.08
C TYR A 47 -13.90 5.80 -5.40
N ALA A 48 -13.14 4.70 -5.31
CA ALA A 48 -12.62 3.99 -6.47
C ALA A 48 -12.42 2.51 -6.17
N ASP A 49 -12.55 1.68 -7.19
CA ASP A 49 -12.04 0.32 -7.16
C ASP A 49 -10.58 0.31 -7.61
N VAL A 50 -9.68 -0.14 -6.75
CA VAL A 50 -8.25 -0.20 -7.07
C VAL A 50 -7.88 -1.34 -8.04
N LEU A 51 -8.84 -2.20 -8.38
CA LEU A 51 -8.72 -3.16 -9.49
C LEU A 51 -9.07 -2.52 -10.85
N ASP A 52 -9.59 -1.31 -10.86
CA ASP A 52 -9.90 -0.53 -12.07
C ASP A 52 -9.07 0.76 -12.10
N VAL A 53 -8.07 0.79 -12.98
CA VAL A 53 -7.16 1.93 -13.13
C VAL A 53 -7.88 3.22 -13.53
N GLU A 54 -8.91 3.13 -14.36
CA GLU A 54 -9.68 4.31 -14.80
C GLU A 54 -10.55 4.87 -13.67
N SER A 55 -11.06 4.00 -12.80
CA SER A 55 -11.75 4.39 -11.57
C SER A 55 -10.82 5.22 -10.66
N ILE A 56 -9.56 4.78 -10.49
CA ILE A 56 -8.57 5.53 -9.71
C ILE A 56 -8.24 6.87 -10.37
N LYS A 57 -7.91 6.87 -11.66
CA LYS A 57 -7.58 8.10 -12.42
C LYS A 57 -8.68 9.16 -12.29
N LYS A 58 -9.94 8.73 -12.45
CA LYS A 58 -11.09 9.63 -12.30
C LYS A 58 -11.20 10.19 -10.88
N ALA A 59 -10.94 9.36 -9.86
CA ALA A 59 -11.04 9.79 -8.47
C ALA A 59 -9.96 10.81 -8.07
N ILE A 60 -8.76 10.69 -8.64
CA ILE A 60 -7.61 11.57 -8.31
C ILE A 60 -7.41 12.70 -9.33
N ASP A 61 -8.32 12.88 -10.29
CA ASP A 61 -8.18 13.91 -11.31
C ASP A 61 -8.02 15.30 -10.72
N GLY A 62 -7.06 16.07 -11.24
CA GLY A 62 -6.73 17.41 -10.76
C GLY A 62 -6.04 17.49 -9.40
N LEU A 63 -5.70 16.35 -8.74
CA LEU A 63 -4.99 16.35 -7.47
C LEU A 63 -3.47 16.35 -7.67
N ALA A 64 -2.75 17.12 -6.83
CA ALA A 64 -1.30 17.22 -6.86
C ALA A 64 -0.67 16.28 -5.80
N ILE A 65 -0.91 14.97 -5.94
CA ILE A 65 -0.45 13.97 -4.97
C ILE A 65 1.09 13.97 -4.90
N THR A 66 1.61 14.16 -3.69
CA THR A 66 3.05 14.13 -3.41
C THR A 66 3.50 12.85 -2.72
N HIS A 67 2.60 12.21 -1.97
CA HIS A 67 2.92 11.00 -1.20
C HIS A 67 1.79 9.98 -1.33
N LEU A 68 2.15 8.73 -1.62
CA LEU A 68 1.24 7.59 -1.64
C LEU A 68 1.46 6.73 -0.39
N PHE A 69 0.37 6.32 0.27
CA PHE A 69 0.35 5.32 1.34
C PHE A 69 -0.58 4.18 0.94
N PHE A 70 0.00 3.03 0.61
CA PHE A 70 -0.76 1.85 0.19
C PHE A 70 -0.97 0.90 1.38
N CYS A 71 -2.19 0.89 1.94
CA CYS A 71 -2.52 0.26 3.23
C CYS A 71 -3.64 -0.79 3.10
N THR A 72 -3.84 -1.35 1.92
CA THR A 72 -4.93 -2.30 1.67
C THR A 72 -4.42 -3.59 1.05
N TRP A 73 -5.17 -4.66 1.26
CA TRP A 73 -4.98 -5.95 0.60
C TRP A 73 -6.31 -6.69 0.52
N SER A 74 -6.40 -7.68 -0.33
CA SER A 74 -7.57 -8.53 -0.51
C SER A 74 -7.17 -9.99 -0.36
N ARG A 75 -7.80 -10.69 0.60
CA ARG A 75 -7.57 -12.12 0.80
C ARG A 75 -8.26 -12.92 -0.29
N GLN A 76 -7.50 -13.85 -0.90
CA GLN A 76 -7.97 -14.79 -1.89
C GLN A 76 -7.88 -16.23 -1.33
N ALA A 77 -8.38 -17.20 -2.10
CA ALA A 77 -8.39 -18.61 -1.69
C ALA A 77 -6.99 -19.23 -1.73
N THR A 78 -6.15 -18.80 -2.67
CA THR A 78 -4.79 -19.32 -2.85
C THR A 78 -3.76 -18.20 -2.82
N GLU A 79 -2.48 -18.55 -2.59
CA GLU A 79 -1.39 -17.57 -2.64
C GLU A 79 -1.14 -17.06 -4.06
N ALA A 80 -1.36 -17.90 -5.07
CA ALA A 80 -1.26 -17.47 -6.46
C ALA A 80 -2.28 -16.37 -6.78
N GLU A 81 -3.54 -16.56 -6.38
CA GLU A 81 -4.58 -15.54 -6.51
C GLU A 81 -4.29 -14.29 -5.66
N ASN A 82 -3.73 -14.46 -4.45
CA ASN A 82 -3.27 -13.32 -3.64
C ASN A 82 -2.20 -12.51 -4.39
N CYS A 83 -1.24 -13.18 -5.04
CA CYS A 83 -0.21 -12.51 -5.84
C CYS A 83 -0.81 -11.73 -7.01
N GLU A 84 -1.73 -12.34 -7.75
CA GLU A 84 -2.40 -11.72 -8.89
C GLU A 84 -3.22 -10.50 -8.47
N VAL A 85 -4.16 -10.69 -7.54
CA VAL A 85 -5.11 -9.63 -7.15
C VAL A 85 -4.40 -8.49 -6.42
N ASN A 86 -3.55 -8.79 -5.43
CA ASN A 86 -2.87 -7.73 -4.68
C ASN A 86 -1.74 -7.07 -5.48
N GLY A 87 -1.13 -7.79 -6.42
CA GLY A 87 -0.24 -7.21 -7.42
C GLY A 87 -0.96 -6.21 -8.30
N ALA A 88 -2.09 -6.59 -8.89
CA ALA A 88 -2.89 -5.71 -9.74
C ALA A 88 -3.36 -4.44 -9.00
N MET A 89 -3.74 -4.54 -7.72
CA MET A 89 -4.18 -3.40 -6.93
C MET A 89 -3.10 -2.31 -6.81
N ILE A 90 -1.87 -2.66 -6.50
CA ILE A 90 -0.77 -1.69 -6.40
C ILE A 90 -0.30 -1.23 -7.77
N GLU A 91 -0.24 -2.11 -8.76
CA GLU A 91 0.13 -1.77 -10.13
C GLU A 91 -0.81 -0.73 -10.74
N ASN A 92 -2.12 -0.94 -10.62
CA ASN A 92 -3.14 0.01 -11.07
C ASN A 92 -3.01 1.36 -10.36
N THR A 93 -2.75 1.34 -9.04
CA THR A 93 -2.58 2.57 -8.26
C THR A 93 -1.36 3.37 -8.75
N LEU A 94 -0.22 2.73 -8.90
CA LEU A 94 1.01 3.36 -9.39
C LEU A 94 0.89 3.79 -10.87
N SER A 95 0.18 3.01 -11.68
CA SER A 95 -0.12 3.36 -13.07
C SER A 95 -1.02 4.59 -13.18
N ALA A 96 -2.02 4.72 -12.31
CA ALA A 96 -2.87 5.91 -12.25
C ALA A 96 -2.08 7.17 -11.86
N LEU A 97 -1.03 7.02 -11.04
CA LEU A 97 -0.14 8.10 -10.60
C LEU A 97 1.03 8.37 -11.55
N ARG A 98 1.25 7.56 -12.58
CA ARG A 98 2.42 7.64 -13.50
C ARG A 98 2.63 9.04 -14.10
N ASN A 99 1.56 9.75 -14.41
CA ASN A 99 1.62 11.09 -14.98
C ASN A 99 1.48 12.21 -13.93
N THR A 100 1.64 11.87 -12.66
CA THR A 100 1.58 12.83 -11.56
C THR A 100 3.00 13.32 -11.24
N PRO A 101 3.45 14.46 -11.81
CA PRO A 101 4.85 14.90 -11.70
C PRO A 101 5.23 15.33 -10.29
N THR A 102 4.26 15.40 -9.39
CA THR A 102 4.43 15.82 -8.00
C THR A 102 4.73 14.66 -7.07
N LEU A 103 4.60 13.38 -7.49
CA LEU A 103 4.84 12.22 -6.65
C LEU A 103 6.32 12.14 -6.23
N GLN A 104 6.57 12.20 -4.93
CA GLN A 104 7.92 12.21 -4.32
C GLN A 104 8.22 10.93 -3.56
N HIS A 105 7.19 10.31 -2.98
CA HIS A 105 7.36 9.12 -2.13
C HIS A 105 6.15 8.19 -2.18
N ALA A 106 6.41 6.87 -2.15
CA ALA A 106 5.39 5.85 -1.99
C ALA A 106 5.73 4.91 -0.83
N CYS A 107 4.81 4.77 0.10
CA CYS A 107 4.90 3.90 1.27
C CYS A 107 3.99 2.68 1.07
N LEU A 108 4.56 1.48 1.17
CA LEU A 108 3.84 0.21 1.12
C LEU A 108 3.79 -0.42 2.51
N ILE A 109 2.60 -0.75 2.98
CA ILE A 109 2.42 -1.51 4.22
C ILE A 109 2.21 -2.98 3.89
N THR A 110 3.12 -3.81 4.36
CA THR A 110 3.08 -5.27 4.24
C THR A 110 2.95 -5.93 5.63
N GLY A 111 3.80 -6.87 5.99
CA GLY A 111 3.79 -7.50 7.31
C GLY A 111 4.79 -8.63 7.45
N LEU A 112 4.75 -9.33 8.58
CA LEU A 112 5.71 -10.37 8.93
C LEU A 112 5.67 -11.61 8.03
N LYS A 113 4.61 -11.80 7.23
CA LYS A 113 4.58 -12.86 6.20
C LYS A 113 5.80 -12.78 5.28
N HIS A 114 6.43 -11.62 5.15
CA HIS A 114 7.70 -11.45 4.44
C HIS A 114 8.78 -12.41 4.95
N TYR A 115 8.86 -12.62 6.27
CA TYR A 115 9.88 -13.44 6.93
C TYR A 115 9.39 -14.87 7.25
N LEU A 116 8.08 -15.03 7.44
CA LEU A 116 7.47 -16.22 8.00
C LEU A 116 6.82 -17.12 6.94
N GLY A 117 6.54 -16.57 5.76
CA GLY A 117 5.74 -17.28 4.77
C GLY A 117 4.26 -17.35 5.14
N PRO A 118 3.51 -18.32 4.59
CA PRO A 118 2.10 -18.50 4.90
C PRO A 118 1.87 -18.98 6.34
N PHE A 119 0.67 -18.76 6.88
CA PHE A 119 0.33 -19.12 8.27
C PHE A 119 0.62 -20.58 8.63
N GLU A 120 0.43 -21.46 7.67
CA GLU A 120 0.65 -22.89 7.82
C GLU A 120 2.14 -23.23 8.05
N ALA A 121 3.03 -22.37 7.62
CA ALA A 121 4.48 -22.53 7.78
C ALA A 121 4.99 -22.03 9.14
N TYR A 122 4.25 -21.20 9.86
CA TYR A 122 4.69 -20.58 11.13
C TYR A 122 5.02 -21.61 12.21
N ALA A 123 4.28 -22.73 12.28
CA ALA A 123 4.49 -23.77 13.27
C ALA A 123 5.60 -24.75 12.88
N ALA A 124 6.01 -24.77 11.62
CA ALA A 124 6.91 -25.81 11.08
C ALA A 124 8.37 -25.33 10.99
N THR A 125 8.63 -24.03 11.02
CA THR A 125 9.98 -23.48 10.83
C THR A 125 10.46 -22.79 12.10
N PRO A 126 11.58 -23.24 12.72
CA PRO A 126 12.23 -22.48 13.77
C PRO A 126 12.59 -21.09 13.29
N MET A 127 12.12 -20.05 13.98
CA MET A 127 12.36 -18.69 13.60
C MET A 127 13.44 -18.06 14.45
N GLU A 128 14.46 -17.56 13.81
CA GLU A 128 15.48 -16.76 14.47
C GLU A 128 15.01 -15.31 14.57
N THR A 129 14.91 -14.81 15.78
CA THR A 129 14.56 -13.42 16.07
C THR A 129 15.75 -12.69 16.72
N PRO A 130 15.85 -11.35 16.55
CA PRO A 130 14.95 -10.46 15.83
C PRO A 130 15.07 -10.58 14.31
N PHE A 131 13.95 -10.35 13.58
CA PHE A 131 14.00 -10.24 12.12
C PHE A 131 14.81 -9.02 11.70
N LYS A 132 15.55 -9.16 10.60
CA LYS A 132 16.40 -8.10 10.06
C LYS A 132 15.97 -7.75 8.64
N GLU A 133 16.08 -6.48 8.28
CA GLU A 133 15.76 -6.03 6.92
C GLU A 133 16.69 -6.65 5.87
N SER A 134 17.90 -7.04 6.27
CA SER A 134 18.87 -7.72 5.41
C SER A 134 18.61 -9.20 5.17
N GLN A 135 17.59 -9.80 5.81
CA GLN A 135 17.24 -11.19 5.56
C GLN A 135 16.72 -11.35 4.12
N GLU A 136 17.19 -12.40 3.46
CA GLU A 136 16.74 -12.74 2.13
C GLU A 136 15.26 -13.16 2.12
N ARG A 137 14.63 -13.00 0.98
CA ARG A 137 13.26 -13.49 0.76
C ARG A 137 13.24 -15.02 0.80
N LEU A 138 12.18 -15.58 1.35
CA LEU A 138 11.96 -17.03 1.29
C LEU A 138 11.73 -17.49 -0.16
N PRO A 139 12.17 -18.70 -0.54
CA PRO A 139 11.98 -19.25 -1.88
C PRO A 139 10.54 -19.78 -2.09
N ILE A 140 9.56 -18.94 -1.85
CA ILE A 140 8.13 -19.24 -1.92
C ILE A 140 7.36 -18.14 -2.63
N GLN A 141 6.17 -18.46 -3.15
CA GLN A 141 5.23 -17.42 -3.56
C GLN A 141 4.79 -16.60 -2.33
N ASN A 142 4.80 -15.28 -2.50
CA ASN A 142 4.36 -14.36 -1.46
C ASN A 142 3.89 -13.06 -2.11
N PHE A 143 2.63 -12.70 -1.93
CA PHE A 143 2.08 -11.51 -2.55
C PHE A 143 2.76 -10.20 -2.10
N TYR A 144 3.37 -10.16 -0.91
CA TYR A 144 4.19 -9.02 -0.49
C TYR A 144 5.42 -8.85 -1.39
N TYR A 145 6.04 -9.94 -1.84
CA TYR A 145 7.18 -9.85 -2.75
C TYR A 145 6.76 -9.29 -4.11
N VAL A 146 5.60 -9.71 -4.62
CA VAL A 146 5.04 -9.17 -5.86
C VAL A 146 4.76 -7.67 -5.74
N GLN A 147 4.15 -7.25 -4.63
CA GLN A 147 3.87 -5.83 -4.37
C GLN A 147 5.16 -5.00 -4.25
N GLU A 148 6.18 -5.51 -3.55
CA GLU A 148 7.49 -4.86 -3.42
C GLU A 148 8.17 -4.71 -4.79
N ASP A 149 8.17 -5.76 -5.62
CA ASP A 149 8.81 -5.74 -6.94
C ASP A 149 8.14 -4.71 -7.87
N ILE A 150 6.81 -4.63 -7.86
CA ILE A 150 6.05 -3.63 -8.61
C ILE A 150 6.39 -2.21 -8.12
N LEU A 151 6.43 -1.99 -6.80
CA LEU A 151 6.79 -0.70 -6.22
C LEU A 151 8.20 -0.28 -6.61
N PHE A 152 9.18 -1.19 -6.50
CA PHE A 152 10.58 -0.90 -6.82
C PHE A 152 10.78 -0.59 -8.30
N ALA A 153 10.11 -1.34 -9.18
CA ALA A 153 10.15 -1.09 -10.61
C ALA A 153 9.56 0.29 -10.97
N ALA A 154 8.40 0.62 -10.42
CA ALA A 154 7.75 1.91 -10.63
C ALA A 154 8.58 3.08 -10.07
N ALA A 155 9.16 2.92 -8.89
CA ALA A 155 10.03 3.95 -8.29
C ALA A 155 11.28 4.21 -9.14
N LYS A 156 11.89 3.14 -9.67
CA LYS A 156 13.04 3.26 -10.58
C LYS A 156 12.67 3.97 -11.89
N GLU A 157 11.49 3.67 -12.44
CA GLU A 157 11.02 4.26 -13.69
C GLU A 157 10.62 5.73 -13.53
N GLN A 158 9.90 6.05 -12.44
CA GLN A 158 9.26 7.35 -12.26
C GLN A 158 10.06 8.32 -11.37
N GLY A 159 11.12 7.85 -10.69
CA GLY A 159 12.05 8.69 -9.95
C GLY A 159 11.58 9.12 -8.55
N PHE A 160 10.53 8.50 -7.99
CA PHE A 160 10.12 8.75 -6.60
C PHE A 160 10.87 7.84 -5.61
N SER A 161 10.97 8.25 -4.36
CA SER A 161 11.50 7.43 -3.27
C SER A 161 10.42 6.49 -2.72
N TRP A 162 10.84 5.43 -2.05
CA TRP A 162 9.90 4.46 -1.46
C TRP A 162 10.30 4.01 -0.06
N SER A 163 9.32 3.50 0.69
CA SER A 163 9.52 2.74 1.92
C SER A 163 8.57 1.54 1.99
N VAL A 164 9.02 0.46 2.65
CA VAL A 164 8.20 -0.71 2.93
C VAL A 164 8.18 -0.93 4.44
N HIS A 165 7.01 -1.00 5.02
CA HIS A 165 6.83 -1.24 6.45
C HIS A 165 6.24 -2.64 6.69
N ARG A 166 6.86 -3.40 7.59
CA ARG A 166 6.53 -4.79 7.89
C ARG A 166 6.10 -4.97 9.35
N PRO A 167 4.94 -4.39 9.74
CA PRO A 167 4.47 -4.49 11.12
C PRO A 167 4.16 -5.95 11.49
N HIS A 168 4.25 -6.25 12.80
CA HIS A 168 3.85 -7.53 13.34
C HIS A 168 2.31 -7.62 13.43
N THR A 169 1.76 -7.12 14.49
CA THR A 169 0.32 -7.11 14.75
C THR A 169 -0.15 -5.67 14.87
N MET A 170 -1.19 -5.34 14.13
CA MET A 170 -1.86 -4.04 14.23
C MET A 170 -3.18 -4.23 14.97
N ILE A 171 -3.37 -3.53 16.06
CA ILE A 171 -4.55 -3.54 16.93
C ILE A 171 -5.14 -2.14 17.05
#